data_e464ee5b52564b57aeff912aa793d808
#
_entry.id   e464ee5b52564b57aeff912aa793d808
#
_cell.length_a   1.000
_cell.length_b   1.000
_cell.length_c   1.000
_cell.angle_alpha   90.00
_cell.angle_beta   90.00
_cell.angle_gamma   90.00
#
_symmetry.space_group_name_H-M   'P 1'
#
loop_
_entity.id
_entity.type
_entity.pdbx_description
1 polymer ?
#
loop_
_entity_poly.entity_id
_entity_poly.type
_entity_poly.pdbx_seq_one_letter_code
_entity_poly.pdbx_strand_id
1 'polypeptide(L)'
;MFISSSMDRSGTKVHTKVPRHQKSKKHVGMISVSKEDIEKIQHPDWSAQFPQDTGGGYIAATIGSHQVHCLHYIWQDHHMSYFPKTQEKKQRVPELYELHYEHCVDYIRQSLMCQFDTGIIPYNWVLDHQNPTPNANTHHKCVDWDSLQNWLEDRKVVMPEGFQWKQPGNVISLDWNP
;
A
#
# COMPACT_ATOMS: atom_id res chain seq x y z
N MET A 1 10.32 -6.96 12.58
CA MET A 1 10.72 -5.54 12.43
C MET A 1 10.19 -4.80 13.62
N PHE A 2 11.06 -4.21 14.42
CA PHE A 2 10.66 -3.51 15.63
C PHE A 2 10.43 -2.04 15.29
N ILE A 3 9.26 -1.51 15.62
CA ILE A 3 9.09 -0.06 15.69
C ILE A 3 9.64 0.33 17.04
N SER A 4 10.95 0.57 17.12
CA SER A 4 11.63 0.96 18.35
C SER A 4 11.68 2.48 18.45
N SER A 5 10.94 3.02 19.39
CA SER A 5 11.32 4.28 20.02
C SER A 5 12.13 3.92 21.28
N SER A 6 13.44 3.80 21.18
CA SER A 6 14.28 3.61 22.34
C SER A 6 14.62 4.97 22.97
N MET A 7 14.33 5.14 24.28
CA MET A 7 15.07 6.10 25.08
C MET A 7 16.44 5.51 25.36
N ASP A 8 17.49 6.31 25.17
CA ASP A 8 18.79 5.94 25.71
C ASP A 8 18.77 6.02 27.26
N ARG A 9 19.77 5.42 27.90
CA ARG A 9 19.88 5.41 29.36
C ARG A 9 20.08 6.81 29.98
N SER A 10 20.22 7.85 29.19
CA SER A 10 20.40 9.24 29.63
C SER A 10 19.10 10.05 29.60
N GLY A 11 17.96 9.46 29.21
CA GLY A 11 16.67 10.15 29.12
C GLY A 11 16.58 11.13 27.95
N THR A 12 17.55 11.15 27.06
CA THR A 12 17.52 12.01 25.88
C THR A 12 16.54 11.43 24.87
N LYS A 13 15.56 12.23 24.45
CA LYS A 13 14.63 11.87 23.37
C LYS A 13 15.47 11.59 22.11
N VAL A 14 15.81 10.34 21.90
CA VAL A 14 16.27 9.91 20.58
C VAL A 14 15.06 10.01 19.66
N HIS A 15 14.89 11.15 19.00
CA HIS A 15 14.10 11.17 17.79
C HIS A 15 14.81 10.23 16.82
N THR A 16 14.49 8.94 16.92
CA THR A 16 14.69 8.04 15.81
C THR A 16 13.95 8.72 14.68
N LYS A 17 14.68 9.37 13.79
CA LYS A 17 14.17 9.74 12.48
C LYS A 17 13.62 8.43 11.94
N VAL A 18 12.31 8.23 12.10
CA VAL A 18 11.59 7.24 11.29
C VAL A 18 12.21 7.43 9.91
N PRO A 19 12.80 6.40 9.29
CA PRO A 19 13.40 6.57 7.98
C PRO A 19 12.29 7.15 7.13
N ARG A 20 12.35 8.48 6.94
CA ARG A 20 11.33 9.20 6.24
C ARG A 20 11.20 8.46 4.92
N HIS A 21 10.03 8.05 4.58
CA HIS A 21 9.48 7.47 3.36
C HIS A 21 10.30 7.47 2.06
N GLN A 22 11.49 8.03 2.07
CA GLN A 22 12.41 8.12 0.94
C GLN A 22 12.97 6.76 0.48
N LYS A 23 12.86 5.70 1.28
CA LYS A 23 13.35 4.37 0.90
C LYS A 23 12.28 3.36 0.52
N SER A 24 11.00 3.68 0.66
CA SER A 24 9.92 2.85 0.09
C SER A 24 9.72 3.14 -1.42
N LYS A 25 10.80 3.35 -2.16
CA LYS A 25 10.76 3.48 -3.62
C LYS A 25 10.37 2.21 -4.36
N LYS A 26 10.13 1.15 -3.65
CA LYS A 26 9.60 -0.10 -4.19
C LYS A 26 8.11 -0.17 -3.89
N HIS A 27 7.32 0.75 -4.45
CA HIS A 27 5.92 0.44 -4.69
C HIS A 27 5.93 -0.69 -5.71
N VAL A 28 5.59 -1.85 -5.25
CA VAL A 28 5.43 -2.96 -6.15
C VAL A 28 4.26 -2.62 -7.04
N GLY A 29 4.59 -2.43 -8.30
CA GLY A 29 3.62 -2.20 -9.34
C GLY A 29 2.76 -3.43 -9.59
N MET A 30 2.14 -3.46 -10.73
CA MET A 30 1.40 -4.61 -11.22
C MET A 30 2.35 -5.79 -11.43
N ILE A 31 1.89 -6.97 -11.07
CA ILE A 31 2.57 -8.25 -11.31
C ILE A 31 1.78 -9.06 -12.34
N SER A 32 2.47 -9.93 -13.07
CA SER A 32 1.83 -10.91 -13.92
C SER A 32 1.56 -12.19 -13.15
N VAL A 33 0.34 -12.72 -13.28
CA VAL A 33 -0.07 -13.99 -12.71
C VAL A 33 -0.64 -14.92 -13.77
N SER A 34 -0.68 -16.21 -13.48
CA SER A 34 -1.19 -17.23 -14.40
C SER A 34 -2.73 -17.21 -14.49
N LYS A 35 -3.27 -17.83 -15.53
CA LYS A 35 -4.70 -18.07 -15.63
C LYS A 35 -5.23 -18.89 -14.44
N GLU A 36 -4.48 -19.91 -14.04
CA GLU A 36 -4.84 -20.77 -12.93
C GLU A 36 -4.94 -19.99 -11.59
N ASP A 37 -4.10 -18.98 -11.38
CA ASP A 37 -4.16 -18.14 -10.20
C ASP A 37 -5.39 -17.22 -10.22
N ILE A 38 -5.75 -16.67 -11.37
CA ILE A 38 -6.96 -15.84 -11.52
C ILE A 38 -8.22 -16.67 -11.33
N GLU A 39 -8.30 -17.88 -11.86
CA GLU A 39 -9.45 -18.80 -11.71
C GLU A 39 -9.78 -19.12 -10.24
N LYS A 40 -8.81 -19.00 -9.35
CA LYS A 40 -9.01 -19.15 -7.89
C LYS A 40 -9.68 -17.94 -7.23
N ILE A 41 -9.70 -16.79 -7.92
CA ILE A 41 -10.13 -15.50 -7.36
C ILE A 41 -11.42 -15.03 -8.04
N GLN A 42 -11.45 -15.06 -9.39
CA GLN A 42 -12.56 -14.59 -10.20
C GLN A 42 -12.56 -15.23 -11.59
N HIS A 43 -13.60 -14.96 -12.37
CA HIS A 43 -13.71 -15.46 -13.75
C HIS A 43 -12.62 -14.81 -14.63
N PRO A 44 -11.82 -15.60 -15.39
CA PRO A 44 -10.70 -15.07 -16.17
C PRO A 44 -11.11 -14.05 -17.23
N ASP A 45 -12.31 -14.21 -17.82
CA ASP A 45 -12.80 -13.33 -18.88
C ASP A 45 -13.10 -11.89 -18.40
N TRP A 46 -13.19 -11.69 -17.08
CA TRP A 46 -13.35 -10.37 -16.46
C TRP A 46 -12.01 -9.72 -16.09
N SER A 47 -10.93 -10.46 -16.28
CA SER A 47 -9.61 -10.02 -15.82
C SER A 47 -8.79 -9.45 -16.95
N ALA A 48 -8.23 -8.27 -16.75
CA ALA A 48 -7.33 -7.63 -17.69
C ALA A 48 -6.01 -8.40 -17.81
N GLN A 49 -5.43 -8.37 -18.99
CA GLN A 49 -4.17 -9.03 -19.30
C GLN A 49 -3.11 -8.03 -19.75
N PHE A 50 -1.86 -8.36 -19.48
CA PHE A 50 -0.73 -7.67 -20.09
C PHE A 50 -0.64 -8.01 -21.58
N PRO A 51 -0.20 -7.06 -22.42
CA PRO A 51 0.12 -7.34 -23.80
C PRO A 51 1.16 -8.45 -23.94
N GLN A 52 1.08 -9.24 -24.99
CA GLN A 52 1.99 -10.37 -25.22
C GLN A 52 3.45 -9.93 -25.38
N ASP A 53 3.67 -8.76 -25.97
CA ASP A 53 5.00 -8.17 -26.14
C ASP A 53 5.65 -7.69 -24.83
N THR A 54 4.88 -7.58 -23.75
CA THR A 54 5.37 -7.29 -22.40
C THR A 54 5.42 -8.50 -21.47
N GLY A 55 5.29 -9.71 -22.04
CA GLY A 55 5.35 -10.99 -21.32
C GLY A 55 3.99 -11.64 -21.07
N GLY A 56 2.88 -10.95 -21.37
CA GLY A 56 1.53 -11.50 -21.20
C GLY A 56 1.15 -11.81 -19.76
N GLY A 57 0.13 -12.65 -19.58
CA GLY A 57 -0.41 -13.01 -18.27
C GLY A 57 -1.44 -12.02 -17.73
N TYR A 58 -2.04 -12.32 -16.61
CA TYR A 58 -3.09 -11.51 -16.02
C TYR A 58 -2.53 -10.44 -15.10
N ILE A 59 -3.13 -9.24 -15.16
CA ILE A 59 -2.73 -8.11 -14.32
C ILE A 59 -3.25 -8.35 -12.90
N ALA A 60 -2.35 -8.30 -11.93
CA ALA A 60 -2.68 -8.40 -10.51
C ALA A 60 -1.82 -7.48 -9.66
N ALA A 61 -2.24 -7.28 -8.43
CA ALA A 61 -1.42 -6.70 -7.36
C ALA A 61 -1.71 -7.48 -6.08
N THR A 62 -0.75 -7.53 -5.16
CA THR A 62 -1.04 -8.12 -3.85
C THR A 62 -1.86 -7.14 -3.00
N ILE A 63 -2.77 -7.67 -2.19
CA ILE A 63 -3.58 -6.89 -1.25
C ILE A 63 -2.68 -6.01 -0.37
N GLY A 64 -1.62 -6.57 0.19
CA GLY A 64 -0.70 -5.82 1.04
C GLY A 64 0.02 -4.68 0.33
N SER A 65 0.38 -4.85 -0.96
CA SER A 65 0.98 -3.75 -1.75
C SER A 65 -0.02 -2.62 -1.97
N HIS A 66 -1.29 -2.95 -2.20
CA HIS A 66 -2.34 -1.96 -2.36
C HIS A 66 -2.62 -1.23 -1.04
N GLN A 67 -2.64 -1.93 0.10
CA GLN A 67 -2.77 -1.31 1.43
C GLN A 67 -1.65 -0.30 1.71
N VAL A 68 -0.39 -0.66 1.43
CA VAL A 68 0.76 0.24 1.57
C VAL A 68 0.67 1.43 0.62
N HIS A 69 0.19 1.21 -0.62
CA HIS A 69 -0.08 2.28 -1.57
C HIS A 69 -1.16 3.24 -1.06
N CYS A 70 -2.28 2.74 -0.59
CA CYS A 70 -3.37 3.53 -0.01
C CYS A 70 -2.90 4.36 1.20
N LEU A 71 -2.17 3.74 2.12
CA LEU A 71 -1.60 4.45 3.27
C LEU A 71 -0.65 5.58 2.83
N HIS A 72 0.19 5.31 1.81
CA HIS A 72 1.07 6.32 1.27
C HIS A 72 0.30 7.47 0.60
N TYR A 73 -0.80 7.17 -0.09
CA TYR A 73 -1.65 8.18 -0.73
C TYR A 73 -2.28 9.12 0.30
N ILE A 74 -2.84 8.58 1.39
CA ILE A 74 -3.39 9.35 2.51
C ILE A 74 -2.28 10.22 3.15
N TRP A 75 -1.09 9.67 3.33
CA TRP A 75 0.04 10.42 3.87
C TRP A 75 0.48 11.57 2.94
N GLN A 76 0.47 11.35 1.62
CA GLN A 76 0.76 12.42 0.65
C GLN A 76 -0.28 13.55 0.70
N ASP A 77 -1.57 13.23 0.86
CA ASP A 77 -2.61 14.24 1.00
C ASP A 77 -2.39 15.11 2.24
N HIS A 78 -2.08 14.50 3.37
CA HIS A 78 -1.75 15.23 4.60
C HIS A 78 -0.50 16.12 4.46
N HIS A 79 0.46 15.71 3.65
CA HIS A 79 1.71 16.43 3.42
C HIS A 79 1.81 17.04 2.01
N MET A 80 0.70 17.54 1.48
CA MET A 80 0.53 17.98 0.09
C MET A 80 1.63 18.93 -0.40
N SER A 81 2.12 19.83 0.48
CA SER A 81 3.19 20.79 0.16
C SER A 81 4.52 20.15 -0.27
N TYR A 82 4.76 18.90 0.12
CA TYR A 82 5.96 18.14 -0.26
C TYR A 82 5.77 17.33 -1.56
N PHE A 83 4.52 17.27 -2.07
CA PHE A 83 4.15 16.44 -3.23
C PHE A 83 3.47 17.26 -4.33
N PRO A 84 4.22 18.09 -5.07
CA PRO A 84 3.64 18.99 -6.08
C PRO A 84 2.85 18.24 -7.17
N LYS A 85 3.30 17.04 -7.58
CA LYS A 85 2.57 16.22 -8.56
C LYS A 85 1.22 15.74 -8.03
N THR A 86 1.14 15.42 -6.74
CA THR A 86 -0.12 15.02 -6.08
C THR A 86 -1.05 16.22 -5.97
N GLN A 87 -0.53 17.38 -5.63
CA GLN A 87 -1.27 18.63 -5.59
C GLN A 87 -1.84 19.01 -6.97
N GLU A 88 -1.02 18.92 -8.03
CA GLU A 88 -1.46 19.13 -9.41
C GLU A 88 -2.56 18.14 -9.82
N LYS A 89 -2.43 16.85 -9.48
CA LYS A 89 -3.47 15.86 -9.74
C LYS A 89 -4.78 16.21 -9.04
N LYS A 90 -4.74 16.61 -7.76
CA LYS A 90 -5.92 17.03 -6.99
C LYS A 90 -6.61 18.24 -7.62
N GLN A 91 -5.85 19.20 -8.13
CA GLN A 91 -6.39 20.37 -8.81
C GLN A 91 -7.01 20.04 -10.18
N ARG A 92 -6.38 19.14 -10.93
CA ARG A 92 -6.81 18.76 -12.28
C ARG A 92 -8.06 17.90 -12.31
N VAL A 93 -8.19 16.97 -11.38
CA VAL A 93 -9.30 15.99 -11.32
C VAL A 93 -9.80 15.82 -9.87
N PRO A 94 -10.38 16.87 -9.25
CA PRO A 94 -10.68 16.87 -7.83
C PRO A 94 -11.66 15.77 -7.41
N GLU A 95 -12.71 15.52 -8.18
CA GLU A 95 -13.71 14.49 -7.86
C GLU A 95 -13.11 13.08 -7.87
N LEU A 96 -12.32 12.76 -8.90
CA LEU A 96 -11.64 11.46 -8.97
C LEU A 96 -10.57 11.33 -7.88
N TYR A 97 -9.93 12.45 -7.52
CA TYR A 97 -8.96 12.45 -6.44
C TYR A 97 -9.61 12.13 -5.09
N GLU A 98 -10.75 12.77 -4.79
CA GLU A 98 -11.49 12.55 -3.54
C GLU A 98 -12.06 11.14 -3.48
N LEU A 99 -12.67 10.66 -4.57
CA LEU A 99 -13.17 9.28 -4.67
C LEU A 99 -12.05 8.25 -4.37
N HIS A 100 -10.86 8.48 -4.92
CA HIS A 100 -9.71 7.59 -4.66
C HIS A 100 -9.22 7.70 -3.21
N TYR A 101 -9.26 8.89 -2.61
CA TYR A 101 -8.91 9.09 -1.20
C TYR A 101 -9.85 8.33 -0.27
N GLU A 102 -11.16 8.48 -0.45
CA GLU A 102 -12.18 7.76 0.33
C GLU A 102 -12.07 6.24 0.15
N HIS A 103 -11.86 5.79 -1.09
CA HIS A 103 -11.58 4.37 -1.36
C HIS A 103 -10.36 3.88 -0.56
N CYS A 104 -9.26 4.62 -0.56
CA CYS A 104 -8.05 4.25 0.17
C CYS A 104 -8.29 4.15 1.69
N VAL A 105 -9.03 5.09 2.26
CA VAL A 105 -9.39 5.08 3.68
C VAL A 105 -10.25 3.87 4.01
N ASP A 106 -11.30 3.65 3.24
CA ASP A 106 -12.24 2.55 3.48
C ASP A 106 -11.59 1.17 3.26
N TYR A 107 -10.77 1.02 2.25
CA TYR A 107 -10.04 -0.21 1.99
C TYR A 107 -9.11 -0.60 3.14
N ILE A 108 -8.37 0.35 3.71
CA ILE A 108 -7.52 0.09 4.88
C ILE A 108 -8.39 -0.24 6.10
N ARG A 109 -9.47 0.49 6.32
CA ARG A 109 -10.42 0.23 7.42
C ARG A 109 -10.96 -1.20 7.34
N GLN A 110 -11.47 -1.63 6.18
CA GLN A 110 -11.99 -2.99 5.97
C GLN A 110 -10.92 -4.04 6.22
N SER A 111 -9.71 -3.81 5.73
CA SER A 111 -8.58 -4.74 5.92
C SER A 111 -8.20 -4.90 7.39
N LEU A 112 -8.16 -3.81 8.14
CA LEU A 112 -7.88 -3.83 9.59
C LEU A 112 -8.99 -4.54 10.36
N MET A 113 -10.25 -4.38 9.95
CA MET A 113 -11.38 -5.08 10.58
C MET A 113 -11.38 -6.58 10.25
N CYS A 114 -11.02 -6.96 9.04
CA CYS A 114 -10.98 -8.36 8.58
C CYS A 114 -9.80 -9.13 9.20
N GLN A 115 -8.65 -8.49 9.33
CA GLN A 115 -7.42 -9.05 9.90
C GLN A 115 -7.08 -8.36 11.22
N PHE A 116 -8.06 -8.29 12.11
CA PHE A 116 -7.93 -7.59 13.38
C PHE A 116 -6.81 -8.20 14.22
N ASP A 117 -5.82 -7.37 14.57
CA ASP A 117 -4.75 -7.78 15.48
C ASP A 117 -5.28 -7.80 16.92
N THR A 118 -5.28 -8.98 17.53
CA THR A 118 -5.69 -9.20 18.92
C THR A 118 -4.57 -8.98 19.93
N GLY A 119 -3.41 -8.49 19.51
CA GLY A 119 -2.30 -8.13 20.35
C GLY A 119 -2.70 -7.04 21.37
N ILE A 120 -2.09 -7.07 22.54
CA ILE A 120 -2.40 -6.14 23.64
C ILE A 120 -1.34 -5.05 23.68
N ILE A 121 -1.79 -3.80 23.77
CA ILE A 121 -0.95 -2.63 23.98
C ILE A 121 -1.06 -2.23 25.46
N PRO A 122 0.04 -2.32 26.26
CA PRO A 122 0.04 -1.83 27.63
C PRO A 122 0.07 -0.30 27.68
N TYR A 123 -0.35 0.26 28.78
CA TYR A 123 -0.26 1.70 29.06
C TYR A 123 0.77 1.98 30.14
N ASN A 124 1.57 3.02 29.94
CA ASN A 124 2.60 3.45 30.88
C ASN A 124 2.34 4.89 31.36
N TRP A 125 2.71 5.17 32.58
CA TRP A 125 2.83 6.54 33.06
C TRP A 125 4.10 7.17 32.46
N VAL A 126 3.96 8.31 31.83
CA VAL A 126 5.08 9.04 31.20
C VAL A 126 5.22 10.38 31.94
N LEU A 127 6.47 10.78 32.26
CA LEU A 127 6.76 12.04 32.89
C LEU A 127 6.14 13.21 32.14
N ASP A 128 5.53 14.13 32.87
CA ASP A 128 4.84 15.32 32.33
C ASP A 128 3.56 15.03 31.50
N HIS A 129 3.06 13.79 31.51
CA HIS A 129 1.77 13.43 30.95
C HIS A 129 0.73 13.20 32.06
N GLN A 130 -0.44 13.83 31.87
CA GLN A 130 -1.53 13.71 32.88
C GLN A 130 -2.24 12.36 32.80
N ASN A 131 -2.19 11.70 31.67
CA ASN A 131 -2.88 10.43 31.41
C ASN A 131 -1.89 9.32 31.04
N PRO A 132 -2.23 8.05 31.31
CA PRO A 132 -1.46 6.92 30.81
C PRO A 132 -1.35 6.96 29.28
N THR A 133 -0.16 6.69 28.77
CA THR A 133 0.16 6.71 27.33
C THR A 133 0.30 5.28 26.82
N PRO A 134 -0.34 4.92 25.70
CA PRO A 134 -0.20 3.58 25.12
C PRO A 134 1.24 3.32 24.66
N ASN A 135 1.74 2.14 24.97
CA ASN A 135 3.05 1.69 24.55
C ASN A 135 2.89 0.69 23.39
N ALA A 136 2.97 1.18 22.17
CA ALA A 136 2.89 0.36 20.96
C ALA A 136 4.20 -0.42 20.66
N ASN A 137 5.23 -0.32 21.50
CA ASN A 137 6.48 -1.06 21.34
C ASN A 137 6.33 -2.51 21.88
N THR A 138 5.49 -3.28 21.24
CA THR A 138 5.21 -4.68 21.54
C THR A 138 5.76 -5.61 20.47
N HIS A 139 5.93 -6.88 20.81
CA HIS A 139 6.40 -7.88 19.87
C HIS A 139 5.31 -8.29 18.89
N HIS A 140 5.60 -8.21 17.59
CA HIS A 140 4.71 -8.64 16.53
C HIS A 140 5.36 -9.74 15.67
N LYS A 141 4.56 -10.68 15.19
CA LYS A 141 4.98 -11.63 14.18
C LYS A 141 4.77 -10.99 12.81
N CYS A 142 5.85 -10.67 12.14
CA CYS A 142 5.83 -10.02 10.83
C CYS A 142 6.29 -10.98 9.73
N VAL A 143 5.91 -10.68 8.49
CA VAL A 143 6.51 -11.28 7.30
C VAL A 143 7.94 -10.76 7.14
N ASP A 144 8.81 -11.55 6.53
CA ASP A 144 10.10 -11.06 6.08
C ASP A 144 9.89 -10.10 4.90
N TRP A 145 10.00 -8.81 5.23
CA TRP A 145 9.72 -7.74 4.27
C TRP A 145 10.66 -7.74 3.07
N ASP A 146 11.93 -8.01 3.28
CA ASP A 146 12.92 -7.99 2.20
C ASP A 146 12.72 -9.16 1.24
N SER A 147 12.44 -10.35 1.77
CA SER A 147 12.08 -11.52 0.97
C SER A 147 10.80 -11.29 0.17
N LEU A 148 9.78 -10.70 0.77
CA LEU A 148 8.54 -10.34 0.08
C LEU A 148 8.79 -9.34 -1.04
N GLN A 149 9.57 -8.28 -0.79
CA GLN A 149 9.88 -7.26 -1.80
C GLN A 149 10.66 -7.87 -2.99
N ASN A 150 11.61 -8.75 -2.73
CA ASN A 150 12.35 -9.43 -3.80
C ASN A 150 11.40 -10.31 -4.64
N TRP A 151 10.54 -11.09 -4.00
CA TRP A 151 9.54 -11.92 -4.68
C TRP A 151 8.60 -11.09 -5.59
N LEU A 152 8.21 -9.91 -5.15
CA LEU A 152 7.38 -8.99 -5.90
C LEU A 152 8.14 -8.34 -7.07
N GLU A 153 9.38 -7.91 -6.87
CA GLU A 153 10.22 -7.32 -7.93
C GLU A 153 10.49 -8.32 -9.06
N ASP A 154 10.68 -9.60 -8.74
CA ASP A 154 10.89 -10.67 -9.73
C ASP A 154 9.66 -10.90 -10.63
N ARG A 155 8.47 -10.47 -10.18
CA ARG A 155 7.18 -10.66 -10.89
C ARG A 155 6.60 -9.39 -11.46
N LYS A 156 7.25 -8.28 -11.19
CA LYS A 156 6.79 -6.96 -11.62
C LYS A 156 6.88 -6.82 -13.14
N VAL A 157 5.81 -6.37 -13.73
CA VAL A 157 5.80 -5.97 -15.14
C VAL A 157 6.00 -4.46 -15.24
N VAL A 158 7.01 -4.07 -16.02
CA VAL A 158 7.30 -2.65 -16.30
C VAL A 158 6.81 -2.33 -17.69
N MET A 159 5.83 -1.44 -17.78
CA MET A 159 5.32 -1.00 -19.08
C MET A 159 6.32 -0.05 -19.74
N PRO A 160 6.47 -0.12 -21.07
CA PRO A 160 7.30 0.84 -21.82
C PRO A 160 6.86 2.29 -21.58
N GLU A 161 7.79 3.21 -21.71
CA GLU A 161 7.50 4.64 -21.63
C GLU A 161 6.50 5.04 -22.74
N GLY A 162 5.47 5.80 -22.37
CA GLY A 162 4.41 6.21 -23.31
C GLY A 162 3.39 5.13 -23.63
N PHE A 163 3.44 3.97 -22.99
CA PHE A 163 2.46 2.91 -23.17
C PHE A 163 1.03 3.40 -22.84
N GLN A 164 0.08 3.05 -23.70
CA GLN A 164 -1.33 3.31 -23.50
C GLN A 164 -2.12 2.01 -23.48
N TRP A 165 -2.92 1.85 -22.44
CA TRP A 165 -3.84 0.71 -22.32
C TRP A 165 -4.87 0.76 -23.44
N LYS A 166 -5.04 -0.36 -24.13
CA LYS A 166 -6.13 -0.58 -25.09
C LYS A 166 -6.87 -1.83 -24.69
N GLN A 167 -8.17 -1.66 -24.46
CA GLN A 167 -9.01 -2.81 -24.15
C GLN A 167 -9.16 -3.68 -25.41
N PRO A 168 -8.87 -4.99 -25.32
CA PRO A 168 -9.17 -5.92 -26.41
C PRO A 168 -10.68 -6.01 -26.65
N GLY A 169 -11.10 -6.14 -27.93
CA GLY A 169 -12.52 -6.14 -28.29
C GLY A 169 -13.31 -7.36 -27.80
N ASN A 170 -12.62 -8.39 -27.33
CA ASN A 170 -13.22 -9.63 -26.79
C ASN A 170 -13.24 -9.69 -25.26
N VAL A 171 -12.86 -8.62 -24.59
CA VAL A 171 -12.86 -8.55 -23.11
C VAL A 171 -14.17 -7.96 -22.60
N ILE A 172 -14.75 -8.59 -21.59
CA ILE A 172 -15.97 -8.13 -20.95
C ILE A 172 -15.66 -6.88 -20.12
N SER A 173 -16.36 -5.78 -20.41
CA SER A 173 -16.36 -4.60 -19.55
C SER A 173 -17.42 -4.78 -18.46
N LEU A 174 -17.02 -4.53 -17.22
CA LEU A 174 -17.97 -4.44 -16.13
C LEU A 174 -18.65 -3.07 -16.16
N ASP A 175 -19.95 -3.03 -15.87
CA ASP A 175 -20.78 -1.82 -15.80
C ASP A 175 -20.74 -1.15 -14.42
N TRP A 176 -19.98 -1.72 -13.50
CA TRP A 176 -19.79 -1.25 -12.13
C TRP A 176 -18.31 -1.33 -11.74
N ASN A 177 -17.91 -0.48 -10.82
CA ASN A 177 -16.55 -0.50 -10.24
C ASN A 177 -16.56 -1.46 -9.04
N PRO A 178 -15.82 -2.60 -9.10
CA PRO A 178 -15.78 -3.60 -8.04
C PRO A 178 -15.13 -3.12 -6.75
#